data_2e8092f2d11fda28e07de7e2afda9718
#
_entry.id   2e8092f2d11fda28e07de7e2afda9718
#
_cell.length_a   1.000
_cell.length_b   1.000
_cell.length_c   1.000
_cell.angle_alpha   90.00
_cell.angle_beta   90.00
_cell.angle_gamma   90.00
#
_symmetry.space_group_name_H-M   'P 1'
#
loop_
_entity.id
_entity.type
_entity.pdbx_description
1 polymer ?
#
loop_
_entity_poly.entity_id
_entity_poly.type
_entity_poly.pdbx_seq_one_letter_code
_entity_poly.pdbx_strand_id
1 'polypeptide(L)'
;TVNLPLSNQVTWDFLKDYNNWAPLMPGYIAHEVQNESQFTWIYLADLGFTKKTIKLQVDMKEFTELSEVKFDLKGLSDNFEGSGYFKLSENSSDSVQVTGSLDLSAGGFMGIMINSVLETFVPQATKDLINSIETKLTELHSVK
;
A
#
# COMPACT_ATOMS: atom_id res chain seq x y z
N THR A 1 2.87 -0.66 -11.71
CA THR A 1 1.72 -1.07 -12.52
C THR A 1 1.87 -2.52 -12.93
N VAL A 2 0.86 -3.32 -12.68
CA VAL A 2 0.84 -4.72 -13.08
C VAL A 2 -0.46 -5.03 -13.81
N ASN A 3 -0.39 -6.02 -14.70
CA ASN A 3 -1.56 -6.53 -15.39
C ASN A 3 -1.91 -7.89 -14.81
N LEU A 4 -3.16 -8.08 -14.43
CA LEU A 4 -3.64 -9.30 -13.81
C LEU A 4 -4.64 -10.01 -14.74
N PRO A 5 -4.52 -11.35 -14.89
CA PRO A 5 -5.50 -12.11 -15.67
C PRO A 5 -6.74 -12.41 -14.83
N LEU A 6 -7.33 -11.36 -14.28
CA LEU A 6 -8.47 -11.43 -13.37
C LEU A 6 -9.45 -10.32 -13.74
N SER A 7 -10.71 -10.52 -13.37
CA SER A 7 -11.72 -9.49 -13.61
C SER A 7 -11.51 -8.29 -12.68
N ASN A 8 -12.01 -7.15 -13.11
CA ASN A 8 -11.97 -5.92 -12.32
C ASN A 8 -12.71 -6.11 -10.99
N GLN A 9 -13.84 -6.80 -11.00
CA GLN A 9 -14.64 -7.03 -9.79
C GLN A 9 -13.87 -7.84 -8.73
N VAL A 10 -13.21 -8.91 -9.13
CA VAL A 10 -12.43 -9.76 -8.23
C VAL A 10 -11.30 -8.96 -7.60
N THR A 11 -10.60 -8.16 -8.41
CA THR A 11 -9.49 -7.33 -7.94
C THR A 11 -9.99 -6.22 -7.02
N TRP A 12 -11.10 -5.60 -7.36
CA TRP A 12 -11.71 -4.56 -6.52
C TRP A 12 -12.12 -5.11 -5.15
N ASP A 13 -12.76 -6.28 -5.13
CA ASP A 13 -13.20 -6.90 -3.88
C ASP A 13 -12.02 -7.18 -2.93
N PHE A 14 -10.84 -7.44 -3.49
CA PHE A 14 -9.63 -7.61 -2.69
C PHE A 14 -9.11 -6.26 -2.18
N LEU A 15 -8.97 -5.28 -3.05
CA LEU A 15 -8.33 -4.00 -2.71
C LEU A 15 -9.18 -3.09 -1.84
N LYS A 16 -10.49 -3.19 -1.90
CA LYS A 16 -11.36 -2.36 -1.08
C LYS A 16 -11.29 -2.67 0.41
N ASP A 17 -10.80 -3.85 0.78
CA ASP A 17 -10.60 -4.26 2.17
C ASP A 17 -9.12 -4.23 2.50
N TYR A 18 -8.70 -3.24 3.29
CA TYR A 18 -7.28 -3.09 3.64
C TYR A 18 -6.71 -4.29 4.40
N ASN A 19 -7.54 -5.08 5.07
CA ASN A 19 -7.08 -6.28 5.76
C ASN A 19 -6.47 -7.30 4.78
N ASN A 20 -6.81 -7.23 3.51
CA ASN A 20 -6.28 -8.12 2.49
C ASN A 20 -4.86 -7.73 2.06
N TRP A 21 -4.55 -6.44 1.97
CA TRP A 21 -3.25 -6.00 1.45
C TRP A 21 -2.29 -5.44 2.50
N ALA A 22 -2.78 -5.00 3.65
CA ALA A 22 -1.90 -4.47 4.69
C ALA A 22 -0.79 -5.46 5.08
N PRO A 23 -1.08 -6.78 5.27
CA PRO A 23 -0.03 -7.75 5.60
C PRO A 23 1.00 -8.01 4.51
N LEU A 24 0.78 -7.52 3.31
CA LEU A 24 1.67 -7.77 2.17
C LEU A 24 2.79 -6.73 2.05
N MET A 25 2.79 -5.71 2.90
CA MET A 25 3.84 -4.70 2.92
C MET A 25 5.19 -5.31 3.31
N PRO A 26 6.29 -4.99 2.59
CA PRO A 26 7.61 -5.47 2.99
C PRO A 26 7.93 -5.07 4.43
N GLY A 27 8.40 -6.03 5.21
CA GLY A 27 8.70 -5.78 6.63
C GLY A 27 7.49 -5.72 7.53
N TYR A 28 6.34 -6.12 7.06
CA TYR A 28 5.10 -6.10 7.84
C TYR A 28 5.28 -6.77 9.21
N ILE A 29 4.79 -6.07 10.26
CA ILE A 29 4.78 -6.59 11.63
C ILE A 29 3.34 -6.86 12.06
N ALA A 30 2.47 -5.85 11.95
CA ALA A 30 1.09 -5.96 12.34
C ALA A 30 0.27 -4.80 11.80
N HIS A 31 -1.04 -4.92 11.87
CA HIS A 31 -1.92 -3.77 11.69
C HIS A 31 -3.05 -3.88 12.70
N GLU A 32 -3.50 -2.72 13.17
CA GLU A 32 -4.54 -2.63 14.18
C GLU A 32 -5.76 -1.94 13.57
N VAL A 33 -6.88 -2.66 13.50
CA VAL A 33 -8.12 -2.13 12.96
C VAL A 33 -8.76 -1.18 13.96
N GLN A 34 -8.98 0.06 13.56
CA GLN A 34 -9.70 1.05 14.36
C GLN A 34 -11.18 1.04 14.00
N ASN A 35 -11.47 1.09 12.70
CA ASN A 35 -12.81 1.00 12.14
C ASN A 35 -12.71 0.67 10.66
N GLU A 36 -13.84 0.71 9.94
CA GLU A 36 -13.87 0.34 8.52
C GLU A 36 -13.00 1.21 7.62
N SER A 37 -12.71 2.44 8.04
CA SER A 37 -11.95 3.39 7.23
C SER A 37 -10.63 3.83 7.85
N GLN A 38 -10.22 3.22 8.96
CA GLN A 38 -9.01 3.65 9.66
C GLN A 38 -8.30 2.46 10.30
N PHE A 39 -6.98 2.38 10.11
CA PHE A 39 -6.17 1.38 10.78
C PHE A 39 -4.76 1.90 11.04
N THR A 40 -4.07 1.25 11.96
CA THR A 40 -2.65 1.51 12.23
C THR A 40 -1.83 0.45 11.51
N TRP A 41 -0.86 0.89 10.73
CA TRP A 41 0.02 0.01 9.94
C TRP A 41 1.41 0.03 10.57
N ILE A 42 1.92 -1.13 10.94
CA ILE A 42 3.20 -1.27 11.62
C ILE A 42 4.11 -2.16 10.80
N TYR A 43 5.28 -1.63 10.40
CA TYR A 43 6.23 -2.41 9.64
C TYR A 43 7.66 -1.96 9.93
N LEU A 44 8.62 -2.85 9.63
CA LEU A 44 10.05 -2.57 9.76
C LEU A 44 10.58 -2.09 8.42
N ALA A 45 11.05 -0.86 8.38
CA ALA A 45 11.66 -0.29 7.19
C ALA A 45 13.17 -0.41 7.27
N ASP A 46 13.77 -0.98 6.23
CA ASP A 46 15.22 -1.03 6.08
C ASP A 46 15.64 0.19 5.29
N LEU A 47 16.23 1.15 5.98
CA LEU A 47 16.61 2.44 5.39
C LEU A 47 18.07 2.47 4.92
N GLY A 48 18.73 1.30 4.89
CA GLY A 48 20.11 1.18 4.44
C GLY A 48 21.11 1.35 5.58
N PHE A 49 21.14 2.53 6.19
CA PHE A 49 22.02 2.81 7.32
C PHE A 49 21.46 2.32 8.66
N THR A 50 20.15 2.07 8.72
CA THR A 50 19.48 1.58 9.92
C THR A 50 18.15 0.94 9.55
N LYS A 51 17.62 0.15 10.47
CA LYS A 51 16.25 -0.37 10.38
C LYS A 51 15.39 0.36 11.39
N LYS A 52 14.18 0.71 10.98
CA LYS A 52 13.27 1.48 11.82
C LYS A 52 11.87 0.91 11.75
N THR A 53 11.27 0.73 12.93
CA THR A 53 9.86 0.36 13.00
C THR A 53 9.03 1.62 12.72
N ILE A 54 8.19 1.55 11.71
CA ILE A 54 7.33 2.65 11.31
C ILE A 54 5.89 2.31 11.67
N LYS A 55 5.22 3.27 12.33
CA LYS A 55 3.80 3.17 12.66
C LYS A 55 3.07 4.29 11.96
N LEU A 56 2.14 3.94 11.09
CA LEU A 56 1.37 4.91 10.33
C LEU A 56 -0.11 4.72 10.65
N GLN A 57 -0.80 5.84 10.84
CA GLN A 57 -2.25 5.84 10.83
C GLN A 57 -2.67 5.97 9.37
N VAL A 58 -3.49 5.06 8.92
CA VAL A 58 -4.00 5.05 7.56
C VAL A 58 -5.48 5.39 7.60
N ASP A 59 -5.85 6.47 6.91
CA ASP A 59 -7.23 6.91 6.79
C ASP A 59 -7.69 6.68 5.36
N MET A 60 -8.64 5.77 5.18
CA MET A 60 -9.22 5.51 3.87
C MET A 60 -10.14 6.67 3.51
N LYS A 61 -9.81 7.40 2.45
CA LYS A 61 -10.49 8.66 2.11
C LYS A 61 -11.56 8.52 1.03
N GLU A 62 -11.24 7.81 -0.04
CA GLU A 62 -12.14 7.69 -1.18
C GLU A 62 -12.18 6.27 -1.71
N PHE A 63 -13.37 5.81 -2.00
CA PHE A 63 -13.60 4.57 -2.72
C PHE A 63 -14.45 4.91 -3.94
N THR A 64 -13.83 4.84 -5.11
CA THR A 64 -14.55 4.92 -6.38
C THR A 64 -14.72 3.50 -6.86
N GLU A 65 -15.92 2.97 -6.73
CA GLU A 65 -16.21 1.57 -6.99
C GLU A 65 -15.62 1.08 -8.30
N LEU A 66 -14.92 -0.06 -8.26
CA LEU A 66 -14.27 -0.70 -9.40
C LEU A 66 -13.17 0.13 -10.06
N SER A 67 -12.75 1.23 -9.44
CA SER A 67 -11.81 2.16 -10.05
C SER A 67 -10.65 2.55 -9.15
N GLU A 68 -10.92 3.03 -7.96
CA GLU A 68 -9.85 3.63 -7.15
C GLU A 68 -10.12 3.58 -5.67
N VAL A 69 -9.05 3.34 -4.91
CA VAL A 69 -9.03 3.46 -3.45
C VAL A 69 -7.94 4.47 -3.11
N LYS A 70 -8.30 5.51 -2.35
CA LYS A 70 -7.34 6.52 -1.88
C LYS A 70 -7.27 6.52 -0.37
N PHE A 71 -6.08 6.77 0.16
CA PHE A 71 -5.89 6.85 1.61
C PHE A 71 -4.79 7.84 1.96
N ASP A 72 -4.87 8.38 3.19
CA ASP A 72 -3.85 9.26 3.75
C ASP A 72 -3.02 8.50 4.78
N LEU A 73 -1.76 8.89 4.91
CA LEU A 73 -0.81 8.30 5.83
C LEU A 73 -0.31 9.36 6.80
N LYS A 74 -0.24 9.02 8.09
CA LYS A 74 0.28 9.91 9.11
C LYS A 74 1.10 9.12 10.11
N GLY A 75 2.32 9.58 10.39
CA GLY A 75 3.18 8.96 11.39
C GLY A 75 2.62 9.12 12.79
N LEU A 76 2.64 8.03 13.56
CA LEU A 76 2.18 8.05 14.96
C LEU A 76 3.32 8.28 15.94
N SER A 77 4.51 7.77 15.63
CA SER A 77 5.69 7.93 16.48
C SER A 77 6.74 8.82 15.87
N ASP A 78 6.58 9.18 14.59
CA ASP A 78 7.52 9.99 13.83
C ASP A 78 6.74 11.02 13.01
N ASN A 79 7.43 12.06 12.59
CA ASN A 79 6.81 13.14 11.83
C ASN A 79 6.76 12.80 10.34
N PHE A 80 5.92 11.82 10.00
CA PHE A 80 5.68 11.39 8.62
C PHE A 80 4.29 11.80 8.16
N GLU A 81 4.18 12.17 6.89
CA GLU A 81 2.91 12.45 6.24
C GLU A 81 2.96 11.96 4.80
N GLY A 82 1.84 11.53 4.29
CA GLY A 82 1.77 11.09 2.91
C GLY A 82 0.39 10.61 2.52
N SER A 83 0.36 9.95 1.38
CA SER A 83 -0.87 9.41 0.83
C SER A 83 -0.55 8.23 -0.07
N GLY A 84 -1.59 7.51 -0.47
CA GLY A 84 -1.44 6.42 -1.40
C GLY A 84 -2.74 6.15 -2.13
N TYR A 85 -2.65 5.35 -3.17
CA TYR A 85 -3.83 4.91 -3.90
C TYR A 85 -3.56 3.59 -4.62
N PHE A 86 -4.66 2.91 -4.93
CA PHE A 86 -4.68 1.81 -5.87
C PHE A 86 -5.71 2.16 -6.93
N LYS A 87 -5.30 2.10 -8.19
CA LYS A 87 -6.18 2.35 -9.34
C LYS A 87 -6.35 1.09 -10.15
N LEU A 88 -7.56 0.87 -10.61
CA LEU A 88 -7.90 -0.25 -11.48
C LEU A 88 -8.31 0.30 -12.84
N SER A 89 -7.75 -0.29 -13.89
CA SER A 89 -8.12 0.02 -15.25
C SER A 89 -8.45 -1.30 -15.96
N GLU A 90 -9.71 -1.46 -16.34
CA GLU A 90 -10.15 -2.69 -16.99
C GLU A 90 -9.61 -2.74 -18.42
N ASN A 91 -8.86 -3.80 -18.73
CA ASN A 91 -8.36 -4.04 -20.09
C ASN A 91 -9.38 -4.85 -20.89
N SER A 92 -10.02 -5.81 -20.22
CA SER A 92 -11.06 -6.67 -20.80
C SER A 92 -11.84 -7.28 -19.65
N SER A 93 -12.83 -8.11 -19.95
CA SER A 93 -13.63 -8.78 -18.92
C SER A 93 -12.79 -9.69 -18.01
N ASP A 94 -11.64 -10.16 -18.49
CA ASP A 94 -10.76 -11.09 -17.77
C ASP A 94 -9.38 -10.52 -17.48
N SER A 95 -9.19 -9.23 -17.67
CA SER A 95 -7.88 -8.60 -17.46
C SER A 95 -8.03 -7.19 -16.90
N VAL A 96 -7.27 -6.90 -15.86
CA VAL A 96 -7.27 -5.59 -15.21
C VAL A 96 -5.84 -5.12 -14.99
N GLN A 97 -5.61 -3.83 -15.16
CA GLN A 97 -4.36 -3.19 -14.82
C GLN A 97 -4.49 -2.55 -13.45
N VAL A 98 -3.56 -2.88 -12.55
CA VAL A 98 -3.51 -2.32 -11.20
C VAL A 98 -2.32 -1.40 -11.07
N THR A 99 -2.55 -0.17 -10.64
CA THR A 99 -1.50 0.80 -10.36
C THR A 99 -1.57 1.15 -8.88
N GLY A 100 -0.45 0.99 -8.19
CA GLY A 100 -0.33 1.39 -6.80
C GLY A 100 0.66 2.53 -6.67
N SER A 101 0.43 3.41 -5.71
CA SER A 101 1.33 4.50 -5.40
C SER A 101 1.34 4.75 -3.91
N LEU A 102 2.51 4.97 -3.37
CA LEU A 102 2.71 5.42 -2.01
C LEU A 102 3.61 6.65 -2.06
N ASP A 103 3.26 7.66 -1.30
CA ASP A 103 4.05 8.85 -1.16
C ASP A 103 4.19 9.12 0.33
N LEU A 104 5.41 9.30 0.80
CA LEU A 104 5.67 9.51 2.22
C LEU A 104 6.82 10.48 2.36
N SER A 105 6.64 11.49 3.19
CA SER A 105 7.68 12.46 3.47
C SER A 105 7.83 12.65 4.98
N ALA A 106 9.03 13.00 5.40
CA ALA A 106 9.34 13.30 6.79
C ALA A 106 9.51 14.80 6.97
N GLY A 107 8.91 15.31 8.04
CA GLY A 107 9.08 16.70 8.43
C GLY A 107 10.05 16.83 9.60
N GLY A 108 10.18 18.02 10.14
CA GLY A 108 10.97 18.31 11.31
C GLY A 108 12.46 18.44 11.03
N PHE A 109 13.23 18.41 12.12
CA PHE A 109 14.66 18.71 12.11
C PHE A 109 15.48 17.75 11.21
N MET A 110 15.14 16.46 11.21
CA MET A 110 15.86 15.45 10.44
C MET A 110 15.21 15.17 9.08
N GLY A 111 14.21 15.97 8.70
CA GLY A 111 13.41 15.70 7.52
C GLY A 111 14.20 15.58 6.22
N ILE A 112 15.19 16.46 6.02
CA ILE A 112 15.98 16.45 4.78
C ILE A 112 16.73 15.13 4.61
N MET A 113 17.38 14.65 5.68
CA MET A 113 18.12 13.39 5.65
C MET A 113 17.19 12.20 5.42
N ILE A 114 16.08 12.16 6.15
CA ILE A 114 15.12 11.07 6.05
C ILE A 114 14.46 11.04 4.67
N ASN A 115 14.08 12.19 4.12
CA ASN A 115 13.47 12.27 2.79
C ASN A 115 14.41 11.76 1.70
N SER A 116 15.70 11.98 1.82
CA SER A 116 16.68 11.46 0.88
C SER A 116 16.64 9.92 0.84
N VAL A 117 16.46 9.28 2.01
CA VAL A 117 16.35 7.84 2.11
C VAL A 117 14.99 7.36 1.58
N LEU A 118 13.93 8.09 1.91
CA LEU A 118 12.58 7.74 1.47
C LEU A 118 12.42 7.78 -0.05
N GLU A 119 13.16 8.63 -0.74
CA GLU A 119 13.14 8.68 -2.20
C GLU A 119 13.51 7.35 -2.84
N THR A 120 14.34 6.56 -2.17
CA THR A 120 14.71 5.22 -2.64
C THR A 120 13.81 4.14 -2.05
N PHE A 121 13.52 4.26 -0.75
CA PHE A 121 12.75 3.25 -0.03
C PHE A 121 11.30 3.16 -0.51
N VAL A 122 10.61 4.29 -0.64
CA VAL A 122 9.18 4.30 -0.93
C VAL A 122 8.85 3.69 -2.31
N PRO A 123 9.55 4.05 -3.40
CA PRO A 123 9.29 3.41 -4.69
C PRO A 123 9.53 1.90 -4.68
N GLN A 124 10.57 1.45 -4.00
CA GLN A 124 10.87 0.02 -3.91
C GLN A 124 9.81 -0.71 -3.07
N ALA A 125 9.41 -0.13 -1.95
CA ALA A 125 8.36 -0.70 -1.11
C ALA A 125 7.03 -0.78 -1.85
N THR A 126 6.70 0.24 -2.62
CA THR A 126 5.49 0.27 -3.44
C THR A 126 5.52 -0.85 -4.48
N LYS A 127 6.63 -1.01 -5.17
CA LYS A 127 6.81 -2.07 -6.16
C LYS A 127 6.65 -3.45 -5.53
N ASP A 128 7.29 -3.66 -4.38
CA ASP A 128 7.22 -4.94 -3.66
C ASP A 128 5.80 -5.23 -3.17
N LEU A 129 5.11 -4.21 -2.69
CA LEU A 129 3.72 -4.35 -2.26
C LEU A 129 2.81 -4.77 -3.43
N ILE A 130 2.93 -4.09 -4.57
CA ILE A 130 2.12 -4.41 -5.75
C ILE A 130 2.43 -5.81 -6.26
N ASN A 131 3.70 -6.21 -6.27
CA ASN A 131 4.09 -7.57 -6.68
C ASN A 131 3.52 -8.61 -5.72
N SER A 132 3.49 -8.32 -4.43
CA SER A 132 2.90 -9.22 -3.44
C SER A 132 1.38 -9.33 -3.60
N ILE A 133 0.73 -8.23 -3.92
CA ILE A 133 -0.72 -8.21 -4.22
C ILE A 133 -1.00 -9.07 -5.45
N GLU A 134 -0.20 -8.92 -6.50
CA GLU A 134 -0.31 -9.72 -7.72
C GLU A 134 -0.18 -11.22 -7.40
N THR A 135 0.86 -11.59 -6.66
CA THR A 135 1.10 -12.97 -6.27
C THR A 135 -0.08 -13.53 -5.45
N LYS A 136 -0.55 -12.76 -4.48
CA LYS A 136 -1.64 -13.19 -3.60
C LYS A 136 -2.94 -13.38 -4.36
N LEU A 137 -3.29 -12.43 -5.21
CA LEU A 137 -4.50 -12.51 -6.03
C LEU A 137 -4.45 -13.69 -6.99
N THR A 138 -3.29 -13.92 -7.60
CA THR A 138 -3.10 -15.05 -8.50
C THR A 138 -3.26 -16.38 -7.76
N GLU A 139 -2.71 -16.48 -6.54
CA GLU A 139 -2.87 -17.68 -5.71
C GLU A 139 -4.34 -17.93 -5.34
N LEU A 140 -5.06 -16.88 -4.92
CA LEU A 140 -6.44 -16.99 -4.47
C LEU A 140 -7.39 -17.40 -5.59
N HIS A 141 -7.08 -17.02 -6.81
CA HIS A 141 -7.94 -17.23 -7.97
C HIS A 141 -7.32 -18.15 -9.01
N SER A 142 -6.31 -18.90 -8.59
CA SER A 142 -5.70 -19.91 -9.45
C SER A 142 -6.69 -21.04 -9.71
N VAL A 143 -6.86 -21.38 -10.98
CA VAL A 143 -7.71 -22.50 -11.39
C VAL A 143 -6.84 -23.73 -11.60
N LYS A 144 -7.26 -24.81 -11.04
CA LYS A 144 -6.56 -26.08 -11.17
C LYS A 144 -7.37 -27.08 -11.94
#